data_70084824da5e03fd2cfcf86d767fd5b0
#
_entry.id   70084824da5e03fd2cfcf86d767fd5b0
#
_cell.length_a   1.000
_cell.length_b   1.000
_cell.length_c   1.000
_cell.angle_alpha   90.00
_cell.angle_beta   90.00
_cell.angle_gamma   90.00
#
_symmetry.space_group_name_H-M   'P 1'
#
loop_
_entity.id
_entity.type
_entity.pdbx_description
1 polymer ?
#
loop_
_entity_poly.entity_id
_entity_poly.type
_entity_poly.pdbx_seq_one_letter_code
_entity_poly.pdbx_strand_id
1 'polypeptide(L)'
;MAIVTAASNWTGIDIHPGANIGKFFFIDHGTGVVIGETATIGDHVKVYQGVTLGALSTKGGQTLRSLKRHPTIEDYVTIYSGASILGGNTVIGEGAVIGGNAFITKSVAPFTKISVKNQELHYDRKKHIVNKTDFEEDGAWFYMI
;
A
#
# COMPACT_ATOMS: atom_id res chain seq x y z
N MET A 1 -16.70 -8.93 -8.21
CA MET A 1 -16.09 -9.12 -6.88
C MET A 1 -15.73 -10.57 -6.55
N ALA A 2 -16.54 -11.58 -6.85
CA ALA A 2 -16.24 -12.97 -6.52
C ALA A 2 -14.91 -13.52 -7.08
N ILE A 3 -14.49 -13.11 -8.29
CA ILE A 3 -13.24 -13.58 -8.92
C ILE A 3 -12.01 -13.03 -8.19
N VAL A 4 -12.03 -11.77 -7.79
CA VAL A 4 -10.91 -11.13 -7.07
C VAL A 4 -10.72 -11.78 -5.70
N THR A 5 -11.81 -12.01 -4.96
CA THR A 5 -11.77 -12.69 -3.67
C THR A 5 -11.23 -14.12 -3.79
N ALA A 6 -11.61 -14.86 -4.82
CA ALA A 6 -11.10 -16.22 -5.06
C ALA A 6 -9.59 -16.20 -5.39
N ALA A 7 -9.13 -15.27 -6.23
CA ALA A 7 -7.71 -15.14 -6.58
C ALA A 7 -6.87 -14.75 -5.35
N SER A 8 -7.33 -13.82 -4.54
CA SER A 8 -6.68 -13.40 -3.30
C SER A 8 -6.54 -14.58 -2.31
N ASN A 9 -7.58 -15.38 -2.14
CA ASN A 9 -7.55 -16.55 -1.25
C ASN A 9 -6.52 -17.62 -1.67
N TRP A 10 -6.23 -17.73 -2.96
CA TRP A 10 -5.28 -18.74 -3.46
C TRP A 10 -3.84 -18.24 -3.52
N THR A 11 -3.65 -16.95 -3.76
CA THR A 11 -2.31 -16.37 -4.00
C THR A 11 -1.81 -15.52 -2.86
N GLY A 12 -2.70 -15.04 -1.97
CA GLY A 12 -2.38 -14.02 -0.98
C GLY A 12 -2.07 -12.65 -1.58
N ILE A 13 -2.49 -12.42 -2.85
CA ILE A 13 -2.34 -11.14 -3.55
C ILE A 13 -3.72 -10.48 -3.65
N ASP A 14 -3.87 -9.28 -3.12
CA ASP A 14 -5.11 -8.52 -3.16
C ASP A 14 -4.98 -7.30 -4.08
N ILE A 15 -5.53 -7.40 -5.28
CA ILE A 15 -5.59 -6.31 -6.25
C ILE A 15 -7.04 -5.93 -6.48
N HIS A 16 -7.39 -4.70 -6.09
CA HIS A 16 -8.75 -4.21 -6.32
C HIS A 16 -9.03 -4.06 -7.83
N PRO A 17 -10.19 -4.51 -8.34
CA PRO A 17 -10.50 -4.48 -9.77
C PRO A 17 -10.61 -3.05 -10.35
N GLY A 18 -10.70 -2.04 -9.52
CA GLY A 18 -10.66 -0.63 -9.94
C GLY A 18 -9.25 -0.06 -10.13
N ALA A 19 -8.21 -0.79 -9.75
CA ALA A 19 -6.84 -0.34 -9.96
C ALA A 19 -6.52 -0.26 -11.47
N ASN A 20 -5.82 0.81 -11.87
CA ASN A 20 -5.34 0.97 -13.23
C ASN A 20 -3.89 0.53 -13.30
N ILE A 21 -3.60 -0.52 -14.06
CA ILE A 21 -2.27 -1.14 -14.14
C ILE A 21 -1.81 -1.15 -15.60
N GLY A 22 -0.64 -0.56 -15.84
CA GLY A 22 0.00 -0.49 -17.14
C GLY A 22 0.55 -1.83 -17.63
N LYS A 23 1.26 -1.78 -18.74
CA LYS A 23 1.82 -2.96 -19.42
C LYS A 23 3.07 -3.48 -18.70
N PHE A 24 3.32 -4.78 -18.85
CA PHE A 24 4.52 -5.43 -18.31
C PHE A 24 4.71 -5.24 -16.79
N PHE A 25 3.58 -5.14 -16.08
CA PHE A 25 3.58 -5.15 -14.62
C PHE A 25 4.07 -6.51 -14.11
N PHE A 26 5.04 -6.49 -13.20
CA PHE A 26 5.69 -7.68 -12.69
C PHE A 26 5.56 -7.77 -11.17
N ILE A 27 5.07 -8.91 -10.67
CA ILE A 27 5.05 -9.24 -9.24
C ILE A 27 5.98 -10.42 -9.02
N ASP A 28 6.92 -10.27 -8.09
CA ASP A 28 7.79 -11.35 -7.62
C ASP A 28 7.39 -11.78 -6.21
N HIS A 29 7.22 -13.10 -6.02
CA HIS A 29 6.72 -13.75 -4.81
C HIS A 29 5.30 -13.34 -4.36
N GLY A 30 4.86 -12.17 -4.53
CA GLY A 30 3.51 -11.61 -4.45
C GLY A 30 2.73 -11.73 -3.15
N THR A 31 3.01 -12.66 -2.27
CA THR A 31 2.25 -12.88 -1.04
C THR A 31 2.18 -11.60 -0.20
N GLY A 32 0.96 -11.19 0.18
CA GLY A 32 0.73 -9.99 0.97
C GLY A 32 0.81 -8.68 0.18
N VAL A 33 0.87 -8.72 -1.16
CA VAL A 33 0.72 -7.51 -1.98
C VAL A 33 -0.73 -7.03 -1.91
N VAL A 34 -0.91 -5.74 -1.63
CA VAL A 34 -2.22 -5.08 -1.60
C VAL A 34 -2.20 -3.86 -2.51
N ILE A 35 -3.09 -3.82 -3.50
CA ILE A 35 -3.25 -2.69 -4.42
C ILE A 35 -4.68 -2.17 -4.35
N GLY A 36 -4.84 -0.95 -3.86
CA GLY A 36 -6.14 -0.33 -3.63
C GLY A 36 -6.82 0.18 -4.90
N GLU A 37 -8.13 0.41 -4.78
CA GLU A 37 -9.07 0.72 -5.88
C GLU A 37 -8.61 1.83 -6.83
N THR A 38 -8.10 2.94 -6.31
CA THR A 38 -7.74 4.11 -7.12
C THR A 38 -6.24 4.22 -7.38
N ALA A 39 -5.49 3.12 -7.16
CA ALA A 39 -4.08 3.08 -7.53
C ALA A 39 -3.92 3.18 -9.05
N THR A 40 -2.91 3.93 -9.46
CA THR A 40 -2.49 4.01 -10.87
C THR A 40 -1.05 3.55 -10.96
N ILE A 41 -0.78 2.57 -11.81
CA ILE A 41 0.54 1.96 -11.98
C ILE A 41 0.90 2.04 -13.46
N GLY A 42 2.05 2.61 -13.76
CA GLY A 42 2.59 2.76 -15.09
C GLY A 42 3.12 1.45 -15.69
N ASP A 43 3.84 1.58 -16.78
CA ASP A 43 4.42 0.47 -17.52
C ASP A 43 5.74 -0.02 -16.87
N HIS A 44 6.05 -1.30 -17.02
CA HIS A 44 7.30 -1.92 -16.54
C HIS A 44 7.58 -1.77 -15.03
N VAL A 45 6.55 -1.61 -14.22
CA VAL A 45 6.68 -1.54 -12.76
C VAL A 45 6.91 -2.92 -12.17
N LYS A 46 7.83 -3.02 -11.20
CA LYS A 46 8.15 -4.25 -10.47
C LYS A 46 7.79 -4.11 -8.99
N VAL A 47 7.08 -5.10 -8.48
CA VAL A 47 6.62 -5.13 -7.08
C VAL A 47 6.98 -6.46 -6.45
N TYR A 48 7.46 -6.43 -5.22
CA TYR A 48 7.81 -7.61 -4.44
C TYR A 48 6.78 -7.88 -3.35
N GLN A 49 6.92 -9.01 -2.66
CA GLN A 49 5.98 -9.47 -1.62
C GLN A 49 5.75 -8.42 -0.52
N GLY A 50 4.53 -8.39 0.02
CA GLY A 50 4.17 -7.53 1.15
C GLY A 50 4.06 -6.04 0.84
N VAL A 51 4.16 -5.64 -0.43
CA VAL A 51 4.00 -4.22 -0.81
C VAL A 51 2.54 -3.81 -0.68
N THR A 52 2.30 -2.64 -0.10
CA THR A 52 0.98 -2.04 0.01
C THR A 52 0.91 -0.69 -0.73
N LEU A 53 -0.01 -0.59 -1.68
CA LEU A 53 -0.41 0.68 -2.31
C LEU A 53 -1.78 1.08 -1.76
N GLY A 54 -1.77 1.83 -0.65
CA GLY A 54 -2.93 2.05 0.20
C GLY A 54 -3.38 3.50 0.30
N ALA A 55 -4.47 3.71 1.05
CA ALA A 55 -4.96 5.03 1.42
C ALA A 55 -4.34 5.49 2.75
N LEU A 56 -4.13 6.80 2.92
CA LEU A 56 -3.63 7.39 4.17
C LEU A 56 -4.67 7.34 5.30
N SER A 57 -5.94 7.41 4.97
CA SER A 57 -7.04 7.39 5.93
C SER A 57 -8.29 6.83 5.27
N THR A 58 -9.02 6.03 6.03
CA THR A 58 -10.33 5.48 5.64
C THR A 58 -11.49 6.17 6.38
N LYS A 59 -11.20 7.25 7.15
CA LYS A 59 -12.18 7.96 7.99
C LYS A 59 -13.35 8.60 7.24
N GLY A 60 -13.49 8.48 5.97
CA GLY A 60 -14.63 8.93 5.19
C GLY A 60 -15.57 7.83 4.73
N GLY A 61 -15.22 6.57 4.98
CA GLY A 61 -16.03 5.42 4.57
C GLY A 61 -16.47 5.50 3.10
N GLN A 62 -17.76 5.29 2.86
CA GLN A 62 -18.33 5.27 1.50
C GLN A 62 -18.32 6.64 0.79
N THR A 63 -18.18 7.76 1.50
CA THR A 63 -18.10 9.10 0.88
C THR A 63 -16.81 9.30 0.10
N LEU A 64 -15.80 8.44 0.33
CA LEU A 64 -14.52 8.43 -0.41
C LEU A 64 -14.57 7.59 -1.70
N ARG A 65 -15.70 6.96 -2.01
CA ARG A 65 -15.89 6.26 -3.29
C ARG A 65 -15.63 7.22 -4.44
N SER A 66 -14.84 6.80 -5.40
CA SER A 66 -14.46 7.59 -6.59
C SER A 66 -13.45 8.72 -6.36
N LEU A 67 -13.04 9.00 -5.12
CA LEU A 67 -11.94 9.94 -4.87
C LEU A 67 -10.59 9.23 -4.96
N LYS A 68 -9.63 9.88 -5.59
CA LYS A 68 -8.23 9.41 -5.65
C LYS A 68 -7.66 9.35 -4.23
N ARG A 69 -7.46 8.14 -3.69
CA ARG A 69 -6.97 7.90 -2.32
C ARG A 69 -5.76 6.97 -2.24
N HIS A 70 -5.41 6.30 -3.34
CA HIS A 70 -4.27 5.43 -3.47
C HIS A 70 -3.20 6.05 -4.38
N PRO A 71 -1.92 5.71 -4.21
CA PRO A 71 -0.83 6.38 -4.90
C PRO A 71 -0.83 6.18 -6.42
N THR A 72 -0.02 7.01 -7.07
CA THR A 72 0.36 6.85 -8.47
C THR A 72 1.81 6.41 -8.54
N ILE A 73 2.07 5.34 -9.26
CA ILE A 73 3.40 4.79 -9.52
C ILE A 73 3.67 4.99 -11.02
N GLU A 74 4.68 5.75 -11.35
CA GLU A 74 5.07 6.01 -12.73
C GLU A 74 5.85 4.83 -13.33
N ASP A 75 6.28 4.97 -14.59
CA ASP A 75 6.92 3.89 -15.34
C ASP A 75 8.28 3.47 -14.74
N TYR A 76 8.66 2.23 -14.98
CA TYR A 76 9.95 1.64 -14.58
C TYR A 76 10.29 1.70 -13.10
N VAL A 77 9.32 1.93 -12.22
CA VAL A 77 9.52 1.93 -10.77
C VAL A 77 9.71 0.51 -10.25
N THR A 78 10.63 0.36 -9.30
CA THR A 78 10.82 -0.90 -8.55
C THR A 78 10.53 -0.69 -7.08
N ILE A 79 9.62 -1.51 -6.52
CA ILE A 79 9.20 -1.43 -5.12
C ILE A 79 9.53 -2.74 -4.43
N TYR A 80 10.52 -2.72 -3.53
CA TYR A 80 10.97 -3.89 -2.80
C TYR A 80 10.06 -4.28 -1.64
N SER A 81 10.27 -5.48 -1.14
CA SER A 81 9.40 -6.19 -0.19
C SER A 81 9.02 -5.37 1.05
N GLY A 82 7.75 -5.48 1.45
CA GLY A 82 7.23 -4.87 2.67
C GLY A 82 7.11 -3.35 2.64
N ALA A 83 7.39 -2.69 1.53
CA ALA A 83 7.22 -1.25 1.43
C ALA A 83 5.73 -0.87 1.42
N SER A 84 5.36 0.19 2.14
CA SER A 84 4.02 0.77 2.16
C SER A 84 4.05 2.17 1.56
N ILE A 85 3.27 2.37 0.50
CA ILE A 85 3.12 3.66 -0.19
C ILE A 85 1.67 4.07 -0.08
N LEU A 86 1.42 5.20 0.58
CA LEU A 86 0.07 5.59 0.97
C LEU A 86 -0.29 6.99 0.48
N GLY A 87 -1.56 7.15 0.09
CA GLY A 87 -2.18 8.44 -0.19
C GLY A 87 -2.37 8.78 -1.66
N GLY A 88 -3.53 9.36 -1.99
CA GLY A 88 -3.92 9.68 -3.37
C GLY A 88 -3.08 10.77 -4.04
N ASN A 89 -2.45 11.63 -3.25
CA ASN A 89 -1.55 12.67 -3.75
C ASN A 89 -0.09 12.21 -3.83
N THR A 90 0.21 10.99 -3.37
CA THR A 90 1.56 10.42 -3.41
C THR A 90 1.86 9.91 -4.82
N VAL A 91 2.91 10.43 -5.43
CA VAL A 91 3.41 10.03 -6.74
C VAL A 91 4.83 9.50 -6.58
N ILE A 92 5.08 8.31 -7.06
CA ILE A 92 6.42 7.74 -7.17
C ILE A 92 6.90 7.92 -8.60
N GLY A 93 7.88 8.79 -8.77
CA GLY A 93 8.37 9.22 -10.08
C GLY A 93 9.06 8.11 -10.86
N GLU A 94 9.08 8.28 -12.19
CA GLU A 94 9.65 7.32 -13.15
C GLU A 94 11.04 6.81 -12.72
N GLY A 95 11.26 5.52 -12.86
CA GLY A 95 12.55 4.89 -12.58
C GLY A 95 12.99 4.94 -11.11
N ALA A 96 12.14 5.38 -10.20
CA ALA A 96 12.47 5.37 -8.78
C ALA A 96 12.58 3.95 -8.21
N VAL A 97 13.43 3.80 -7.21
CA VAL A 97 13.64 2.52 -6.50
C VAL A 97 13.27 2.70 -5.02
N ILE A 98 12.25 2.00 -4.58
CA ILE A 98 11.80 2.02 -3.18
C ILE A 98 12.35 0.78 -2.47
N GLY A 99 13.22 1.01 -1.49
CA GLY A 99 13.80 -0.05 -0.68
C GLY A 99 12.79 -0.75 0.21
N GLY A 100 13.13 -1.97 0.61
CA GLY A 100 12.25 -2.80 1.44
C GLY A 100 11.88 -2.14 2.77
N ASN A 101 10.66 -2.40 3.23
CA ASN A 101 10.10 -1.88 4.48
C ASN A 101 10.04 -0.33 4.57
N ALA A 102 10.19 0.39 3.46
CA ALA A 102 10.03 1.84 3.45
C ALA A 102 8.55 2.21 3.64
N PHE A 103 8.30 3.23 4.46
CA PHE A 103 6.96 3.77 4.68
C PHE A 103 6.86 5.17 4.05
N ILE A 104 6.15 5.28 2.94
CA ILE A 104 6.12 6.45 2.08
C ILE A 104 4.73 7.08 2.08
N THR A 105 4.65 8.35 2.47
CA THR A 105 3.41 9.14 2.48
C THR A 105 3.54 10.46 1.69
N LYS A 106 4.68 10.65 1.03
CA LYS A 106 4.96 11.84 0.20
C LYS A 106 5.55 11.40 -1.13
N SER A 107 5.38 12.24 -2.13
CA SER A 107 5.90 11.98 -3.47
C SER A 107 7.43 11.85 -3.49
N VAL A 108 7.91 11.02 -4.40
CA VAL A 108 9.32 10.73 -4.64
C VAL A 108 9.65 11.16 -6.06
N ALA A 109 10.69 11.95 -6.21
CA ALA A 109 11.13 12.45 -7.52
C ALA A 109 11.61 11.28 -8.42
N PRO A 110 11.52 11.43 -9.76
CA PRO A 110 12.03 10.43 -10.69
C PRO A 110 13.49 10.04 -10.41
N PHE A 111 13.83 8.80 -10.73
CA PHE A 111 15.18 8.22 -10.61
C PHE A 111 15.80 8.28 -9.21
N THR A 112 14.97 8.47 -8.20
CA THR A 112 15.39 8.53 -6.79
C THR A 112 15.40 7.13 -6.18
N LYS A 113 16.49 6.81 -5.46
CA LYS A 113 16.56 5.59 -4.64
C LYS A 113 16.32 5.91 -3.18
N ILE A 114 15.29 5.28 -2.61
CA ILE A 114 14.99 5.35 -1.18
C ILE A 114 15.44 4.06 -0.51
N SER A 115 16.15 4.17 0.61
CA SER A 115 16.50 3.05 1.47
C SER A 115 16.27 3.40 2.92
N VAL A 116 15.83 2.42 3.71
CA VAL A 116 15.71 2.57 5.16
C VAL A 116 17.12 2.46 5.76
N LYS A 117 17.56 3.52 6.44
CA LYS A 117 18.82 3.57 7.19
C LYS A 117 18.47 3.38 8.66
N ASN A 118 18.99 2.37 9.32
CA ASN A 118 18.83 2.07 10.75
C ASN A 118 17.44 2.36 11.32
N GLN A 119 16.67 1.32 11.59
CA GLN A 119 15.42 1.47 12.34
C GLN A 119 15.78 1.79 13.80
N GLU A 120 15.69 3.04 14.21
CA GLU A 120 15.66 3.38 15.63
C GLU A 120 14.28 3.01 16.16
N LEU A 121 14.26 2.06 17.10
CA LEU A 121 13.03 1.70 17.81
C LEU A 121 12.81 2.74 18.91
N HIS A 122 11.76 3.52 18.78
CA HIS A 122 11.32 4.45 19.82
C HIS A 122 10.40 3.72 20.80
N TYR A 123 10.84 3.59 22.05
CA TYR A 123 10.05 2.98 23.12
C TYR A 123 9.27 4.06 23.88
N ASP A 124 8.00 4.23 23.54
CA ASP A 124 7.11 5.11 24.33
C ASP A 124 6.57 4.32 25.54
N ARG A 125 6.98 4.72 26.76
CA ARG A 125 6.52 4.10 28.03
C ARG A 125 5.21 4.70 28.55
N LYS A 126 4.50 5.51 27.78
CA LYS A 126 3.17 5.92 28.19
C LYS A 126 2.30 4.68 28.36
N LYS A 127 1.75 4.47 29.57
CA LYS A 127 0.76 3.44 29.80
C LYS A 127 -0.38 3.67 28.82
N HIS A 128 -0.45 2.86 27.75
CA HIS A 128 -1.69 2.66 27.04
C HIS A 128 -2.63 1.97 28.02
N ILE A 129 -3.55 2.72 28.58
CA ILE A 129 -4.71 2.14 29.28
C ILE A 129 -5.58 1.60 28.15
N VAL A 130 -5.43 0.32 27.88
CA VAL A 130 -6.33 -0.41 27.00
C VAL A 130 -7.63 -0.58 27.82
N ASN A 131 -8.61 0.25 27.57
CA ASN A 131 -9.96 0.02 28.09
C ASN A 131 -10.50 -1.22 27.39
N LYS A 132 -10.79 -2.27 28.15
CA LYS A 132 -11.39 -3.50 27.59
C LYS A 132 -12.66 -3.25 26.78
N THR A 133 -13.39 -2.18 27.07
CA THR A 133 -14.56 -1.73 26.34
C THR A 133 -14.28 -1.34 24.89
N ASP A 134 -13.05 -0.92 24.54
CA ASP A 134 -12.67 -0.56 23.18
C ASP A 134 -12.58 -1.79 22.24
N PHE A 135 -12.59 -3.00 22.79
CA PHE A 135 -12.57 -4.26 22.06
C PHE A 135 -13.96 -4.92 21.90
N GLU A 136 -14.96 -4.48 22.65
CA GLU A 136 -16.28 -5.11 22.65
C GLU A 136 -17.33 -4.37 21.78
N GLU A 137 -17.12 -3.09 21.45
CA GLU A 137 -18.13 -2.28 20.75
C GLU A 137 -17.89 -2.04 19.27
N ASP A 138 -16.69 -2.26 18.74
CA ASP A 138 -16.43 -2.04 17.32
C ASP A 138 -15.87 -3.30 16.65
N GLY A 139 -16.73 -4.02 15.95
CA GLY A 139 -16.30 -4.97 14.91
C GLY A 139 -15.51 -4.31 13.76
N ALA A 140 -15.05 -3.08 13.96
CA ALA A 140 -14.37 -2.23 12.97
C ALA A 140 -12.89 -2.57 12.77
N TRP A 141 -12.25 -3.27 13.68
CA TRP A 141 -10.83 -3.57 13.52
C TRP A 141 -10.51 -4.70 12.52
N PHE A 142 -11.53 -5.35 11.98
CA PHE A 142 -11.38 -6.24 10.83
C PHE A 142 -11.15 -5.50 9.50
N TYR A 143 -11.19 -4.15 9.47
CA TYR A 143 -11.11 -3.34 8.27
C TYR A 143 -9.95 -2.34 8.26
N MET A 144 -8.93 -2.51 9.11
CA MET A 144 -7.71 -1.68 9.09
C MET A 144 -6.69 -2.18 8.06
N ILE A 145 -7.18 -2.54 6.88
CA ILE A 145 -6.34 -2.80 5.70
C ILE A 145 -6.81 -1.90 4.56
#